data_cc9dddb7bd9ec82414e7d1a8fb6f3ecd
#
_entry.id   cc9dddb7bd9ec82414e7d1a8fb6f3ecd
#
_cell.length_a   1.000
_cell.length_b   1.000
_cell.length_c   1.000
_cell.angle_alpha   90.00
_cell.angle_beta   90.00
_cell.angle_gamma   90.00
#
_symmetry.space_group_name_H-M   'P 1'
#
loop_
_entity.id
_entity.type
_entity.pdbx_description
1 polymer ?
#
loop_
_entity_poly.entity_id
_entity_poly.type
_entity_poly.pdbx_seq_one_letter_code
_entity_poly.pdbx_strand_id
1 'polypeptide(L)'
;PLTRGYFRRPVKYVFYEENYKGCAVIKDFGEVDYLDKFSVRPEAQGEGIGADLWDMMIRRCGKLFWRSNPRNPINSWYMERCDGMRKFGKWWVFWLDLSENEIRRACRHALALPATLRDAPPDPRTDSLAAVSP
;
A
#
# COMPACT_ATOMS: atom_id res chain seq x y z
N PRO A 1 22.53 -5.49 9.76
CA PRO A 1 22.27 -4.08 10.10
C PRO A 1 20.87 -3.84 10.59
N LEU A 2 20.75 -2.76 11.31
CA LEU A 2 19.48 -2.36 11.91
C LEU A 2 18.39 -2.19 10.88
N THR A 3 18.76 -1.64 9.74
CA THR A 3 17.78 -1.43 8.69
C THR A 3 17.17 -2.73 8.20
N ARG A 4 17.94 -3.79 8.16
CA ARG A 4 17.42 -5.06 7.74
C ARG A 4 16.34 -5.57 8.68
N GLY A 5 16.60 -5.51 9.99
CA GLY A 5 15.61 -5.93 10.97
C GLY A 5 14.38 -5.04 10.93
N TYR A 6 14.61 -3.77 10.72
CA TYR A 6 13.52 -2.82 10.68
C TYR A 6 12.56 -3.09 9.53
N PHE A 7 13.09 -3.48 8.38
CA PHE A 7 12.26 -3.77 7.22
C PHE A 7 11.52 -5.07 7.29
N ARG A 8 11.91 -5.94 8.19
CA ARG A 8 11.43 -7.30 8.15
C ARG A 8 10.26 -7.57 9.05
N ARG A 9 9.29 -6.69 9.02
CA ARG A 9 8.03 -7.04 9.64
C ARG A 9 7.47 -8.22 8.88
N PRO A 10 6.93 -9.20 9.59
CA PRO A 10 6.41 -10.40 8.95
C PRO A 10 5.33 -10.07 7.94
N VAL A 11 5.34 -10.77 6.85
CA VAL A 11 4.24 -10.74 5.91
C VAL A 11 3.09 -11.49 6.58
N LYS A 12 1.96 -10.80 6.69
CA LYS A 12 0.78 -11.37 7.32
C LYS A 12 -0.14 -12.01 6.31
N TYR A 13 -0.40 -11.32 5.21
CA TYR A 13 -1.24 -11.82 4.13
C TYR A 13 -0.67 -11.41 2.78
N VAL A 14 -0.87 -12.27 1.81
CA VAL A 14 -0.68 -11.92 0.42
C VAL A 14 -1.99 -12.24 -0.28
N PHE A 15 -2.61 -11.23 -0.85
CA PHE A 15 -3.81 -11.40 -1.67
C PHE A 15 -3.38 -11.31 -3.13
N TYR A 16 -3.89 -12.18 -3.95
CA TYR A 16 -3.55 -12.14 -5.36
C TYR A 16 -4.70 -12.67 -6.19
N GLU A 17 -4.78 -12.16 -7.40
CA GLU A 17 -5.73 -12.64 -8.36
C GLU A 17 -5.18 -13.95 -8.94
N GLU A 18 -6.04 -14.90 -9.26
CA GLU A 18 -5.61 -16.26 -9.58
C GLU A 18 -4.68 -16.37 -10.80
N ASN A 19 -4.70 -15.39 -11.69
CA ASN A 19 -3.79 -15.34 -12.82
C ASN A 19 -2.62 -14.39 -12.55
N TYR A 20 -2.45 -13.97 -11.31
CA TYR A 20 -1.38 -13.07 -10.86
C TYR A 20 -1.39 -11.73 -11.59
N LYS A 21 -2.57 -11.28 -11.98
CA LYS A 21 -2.71 -9.96 -12.61
C LYS A 21 -2.67 -8.82 -11.60
N GLY A 22 -2.80 -9.13 -10.33
CA GLY A 22 -2.70 -8.15 -9.27
C GLY A 22 -2.34 -8.81 -7.96
N CYS A 23 -1.76 -8.02 -7.05
CA CYS A 23 -1.47 -8.54 -5.70
C CYS A 23 -1.45 -7.42 -4.69
N ALA A 24 -1.72 -7.79 -3.44
CA ALA A 24 -1.57 -6.92 -2.28
C ALA A 24 -0.80 -7.68 -1.21
N VAL A 25 0.17 -7.02 -0.63
CA VAL A 25 1.00 -7.61 0.42
C VAL A 25 0.78 -6.84 1.71
N ILE A 26 0.36 -7.55 2.74
CA ILE A 26 0.05 -6.98 4.05
C ILE A 26 1.09 -7.43 5.05
N LYS A 27 1.60 -6.48 5.81
CA LYS A 27 2.55 -6.74 6.88
C LYS A 27 1.91 -6.42 8.22
N ASP A 28 2.33 -7.16 9.22
CA ASP A 28 1.82 -7.01 10.58
C ASP A 28 2.39 -5.75 11.23
N PHE A 29 1.52 -4.97 11.87
CA PHE A 29 1.92 -3.81 12.65
C PHE A 29 1.12 -3.78 13.97
N GLY A 30 1.00 -4.95 14.60
CA GLY A 30 0.20 -5.08 15.81
C GLY A 30 -1.28 -5.21 15.47
N GLU A 31 -2.10 -4.37 16.07
CA GLU A 31 -3.53 -4.42 15.81
C GLU A 31 -3.93 -3.73 14.51
N VAL A 32 -2.98 -3.07 13.88
CA VAL A 32 -3.17 -2.37 12.61
C VAL A 32 -2.33 -3.08 11.56
N ASP A 33 -2.82 -3.13 10.36
CA ASP A 33 -2.09 -3.75 9.26
C ASP A 33 -1.46 -2.68 8.36
N TYR A 34 -0.33 -3.00 7.79
CA TYR A 34 0.37 -2.13 6.86
C TYR A 34 0.31 -2.72 5.45
N LEU A 35 -0.25 -1.97 4.52
CA LEU A 35 -0.26 -2.37 3.12
C LEU A 35 1.07 -1.99 2.50
N ASP A 36 1.91 -2.98 2.30
CA ASP A 36 3.26 -2.78 1.78
C ASP A 36 3.28 -2.67 0.27
N LYS A 37 2.40 -3.37 -0.40
CA LYS A 37 2.35 -3.35 -1.86
C LYS A 37 0.93 -3.59 -2.34
N PHE A 38 0.50 -2.79 -3.29
CA PHE A 38 -0.77 -3.00 -3.98
C PHE A 38 -0.54 -2.67 -5.45
N SER A 39 -0.71 -3.65 -6.32
CA SER A 39 -0.46 -3.43 -7.72
C SER A 39 -1.34 -4.29 -8.61
N VAL A 40 -1.63 -3.77 -9.78
CA VAL A 40 -2.35 -4.49 -10.83
C VAL A 40 -1.53 -4.32 -12.11
N ARG A 41 -1.33 -5.40 -12.83
CA ARG A 41 -0.55 -5.35 -14.07
C ARG A 41 -1.21 -4.39 -15.06
N PRO A 42 -0.40 -3.67 -15.84
CA PRO A 42 -0.97 -2.68 -16.77
C PRO A 42 -2.02 -3.26 -17.72
N GLU A 43 -1.79 -4.47 -18.22
CA GLU A 43 -2.71 -5.10 -19.16
C GLU A 43 -4.05 -5.48 -18.52
N ALA A 44 -4.11 -5.52 -17.20
CA ALA A 44 -5.32 -5.88 -16.47
C ALA A 44 -6.04 -4.69 -15.86
N GLN A 45 -5.47 -3.52 -15.95
CA GLN A 45 -6.11 -2.32 -15.42
C GLN A 45 -7.36 -2.04 -16.26
N GLY A 46 -8.44 -1.74 -15.60
CA GLY A 46 -9.70 -1.55 -16.29
C GLY A 46 -10.59 -2.78 -16.33
N GLU A 47 -10.10 -3.92 -15.86
CA GLU A 47 -10.90 -5.15 -15.79
C GLU A 47 -11.59 -5.31 -14.43
N GLY A 48 -11.48 -4.32 -13.54
CA GLY A 48 -12.08 -4.43 -12.21
C GLY A 48 -11.26 -5.24 -11.21
N ILE A 49 -10.09 -5.72 -11.61
CA ILE A 49 -9.26 -6.56 -10.75
C ILE A 49 -8.79 -5.80 -9.51
N GLY A 50 -8.42 -4.54 -9.68
CA GLY A 50 -7.98 -3.73 -8.56
C GLY A 50 -9.07 -3.56 -7.50
N ALA A 51 -10.28 -3.27 -7.93
CA ALA A 51 -11.40 -3.12 -7.00
C ALA A 51 -11.73 -4.43 -6.31
N ASP A 52 -11.72 -5.53 -7.03
CA ASP A 52 -11.99 -6.84 -6.45
C ASP A 52 -10.93 -7.24 -5.43
N LEU A 53 -9.67 -6.99 -5.78
CA LEU A 53 -8.55 -7.28 -4.89
C LEU A 53 -8.63 -6.42 -3.63
N TRP A 54 -8.96 -5.15 -3.79
CA TRP A 54 -9.13 -4.23 -2.66
C TRP A 54 -10.25 -4.71 -1.74
N ASP A 55 -11.38 -5.09 -2.29
CA ASP A 55 -12.51 -5.57 -1.49
C ASP A 55 -12.15 -6.84 -0.72
N MET A 56 -11.42 -7.74 -1.35
CA MET A 56 -10.95 -8.94 -0.69
C MET A 56 -10.04 -8.60 0.49
N MET A 57 -9.12 -7.67 0.28
CA MET A 57 -8.20 -7.23 1.32
C MET A 57 -8.93 -6.59 2.49
N ILE A 58 -9.86 -5.70 2.21
CA ILE A 58 -10.59 -4.98 3.23
C ILE A 58 -11.41 -5.90 4.12
N ARG A 59 -11.93 -6.99 3.59
CA ARG A 59 -12.68 -7.96 4.40
C ARG A 59 -11.82 -8.59 5.47
N ARG A 60 -10.51 -8.66 5.25
CA ARG A 60 -9.57 -9.26 6.21
C ARG A 60 -8.88 -8.22 7.06
N CYS A 61 -8.61 -7.05 6.52
CA CYS A 61 -7.77 -6.03 7.14
C CYS A 61 -8.60 -4.79 7.38
N GLY A 62 -9.32 -4.77 8.48
CA GLY A 62 -10.21 -3.65 8.78
C GLY A 62 -9.47 -2.37 9.16
N LYS A 63 -8.37 -2.50 9.91
CA LYS A 63 -7.53 -1.38 10.32
C LYS A 63 -6.26 -1.41 9.50
N LEU A 64 -6.09 -0.41 8.65
CA LEU A 64 -5.06 -0.46 7.63
C LEU A 64 -4.47 0.91 7.39
N PHE A 65 -3.17 0.96 7.09
CA PHE A 65 -2.55 2.18 6.59
C PHE A 65 -1.54 1.83 5.52
N TRP A 66 -1.22 2.83 4.70
CA TRP A 66 -0.21 2.68 3.65
C TRP A 66 0.35 4.04 3.30
N ARG A 67 1.48 4.03 2.60
CA ARG A 67 2.08 5.26 2.11
C ARG A 67 2.22 5.18 0.60
N SER A 68 2.32 6.34 -0.01
CA SER A 68 2.46 6.44 -1.45
C SER A 68 3.32 7.64 -1.79
N ASN A 69 4.06 7.51 -2.88
CA ASN A 69 4.81 8.65 -3.42
C ASN A 69 3.80 9.70 -3.89
N PRO A 70 4.06 10.99 -3.62
CA PRO A 70 3.11 12.04 -4.04
C PRO A 70 2.80 12.06 -5.53
N ARG A 71 3.69 11.53 -6.35
CA ARG A 71 3.50 11.49 -7.80
C ARG A 71 2.80 10.23 -8.30
N ASN A 72 2.49 9.34 -7.42
CA ASN A 72 1.87 8.07 -7.83
C ASN A 72 0.47 8.33 -8.38
N PRO A 73 0.21 7.96 -9.65
CA PRO A 73 -1.11 8.23 -10.24
C PRO A 73 -2.26 7.52 -9.54
N ILE A 74 -2.00 6.47 -8.78
CA ILE A 74 -3.05 5.78 -8.04
C ILE A 74 -3.60 6.61 -6.88
N ASN A 75 -2.94 7.69 -6.51
CA ASN A 75 -3.32 8.45 -5.32
C ASN A 75 -4.77 8.94 -5.34
N SER A 76 -5.28 9.33 -6.49
CA SER A 76 -6.68 9.75 -6.57
C SER A 76 -7.62 8.60 -6.23
N TRP A 77 -7.29 7.39 -6.63
CA TRP A 77 -8.06 6.21 -6.32
C TRP A 77 -7.98 5.87 -4.83
N TYR A 78 -6.80 6.01 -4.23
CA TYR A 78 -6.63 5.84 -2.79
C TYR A 78 -7.46 6.87 -2.01
N MET A 79 -7.48 8.10 -2.47
CA MET A 79 -8.22 9.17 -1.79
C MET A 79 -9.72 8.89 -1.74
N GLU A 80 -10.24 8.21 -2.73
CA GLU A 80 -11.65 7.83 -2.74
C GLU A 80 -11.95 6.71 -1.75
N ARG A 81 -10.95 5.93 -1.39
CA ARG A 81 -11.14 4.74 -0.57
C ARG A 81 -10.71 4.86 0.88
N CYS A 82 -9.86 5.82 1.19
CA CYS A 82 -9.36 5.99 2.55
C CYS A 82 -10.37 6.72 3.43
N ASP A 83 -10.24 6.53 4.73
CA ASP A 83 -10.98 7.34 5.69
C ASP A 83 -10.29 8.68 5.92
N GLY A 84 -8.99 8.72 5.77
CA GLY A 84 -8.23 9.94 5.93
C GLY A 84 -6.82 9.80 5.36
N MET A 85 -6.15 10.93 5.22
CA MET A 85 -4.79 10.94 4.74
C MET A 85 -4.07 12.19 5.22
N ARG A 86 -2.74 12.12 5.21
CA ARG A 86 -1.89 13.28 5.47
C ARG A 86 -0.78 13.34 4.44
N LYS A 87 -0.50 14.56 3.98
CA LYS A 87 0.57 14.80 3.01
C LYS A 87 1.78 15.29 3.75
N PHE A 88 2.81 14.47 3.75
CA PHE A 88 4.13 14.87 4.18
C PHE A 88 4.95 15.13 2.92
N GLY A 89 5.98 15.89 3.00
CA GLY A 89 6.70 16.27 1.78
C GLY A 89 7.09 15.10 0.89
N LYS A 90 7.58 14.04 1.53
CA LYS A 90 8.12 12.89 0.81
C LYS A 90 7.11 11.78 0.61
N TRP A 91 6.18 11.66 1.53
CA TRP A 91 5.20 10.58 1.51
C TRP A 91 3.82 11.10 1.80
N TRP A 92 2.82 10.51 1.14
CA TRP A 92 1.42 10.67 1.52
C TRP A 92 1.04 9.41 2.28
N VAL A 93 0.40 9.58 3.42
CA VAL A 93 0.00 8.45 4.28
C VAL A 93 -1.51 8.40 4.34
N PHE A 94 -2.05 7.22 4.09
CA PHE A 94 -3.49 6.98 4.03
C PHE A 94 -3.86 5.95 5.09
N TRP A 95 -5.10 5.97 5.54
CA TRP A 95 -5.54 4.98 6.51
C TRP A 95 -7.03 4.68 6.40
N LEU A 96 -7.40 3.53 7.02
CA LEU A 96 -8.78 3.08 7.19
C LEU A 96 -8.96 2.65 8.64
N ASP A 97 -10.02 3.17 9.26
CA ASP A 97 -10.50 2.73 10.58
C ASP A 97 -9.43 2.81 11.69
N LEU A 98 -8.69 3.90 11.73
CA LEU A 98 -7.69 4.11 12.78
C LEU A 98 -8.14 5.18 13.78
N SER A 99 -7.80 4.95 15.06
CA SER A 99 -7.97 5.97 16.09
C SER A 99 -6.89 7.03 15.94
N GLU A 100 -7.05 8.13 16.67
CA GLU A 100 -6.06 9.21 16.66
C GLU A 100 -4.66 8.71 17.00
N ASN A 101 -4.54 7.88 18.04
CA ASN A 101 -3.25 7.34 18.42
C ASN A 101 -2.68 6.42 17.36
N GLU A 102 -3.54 5.62 16.76
CA GLU A 102 -3.13 4.73 15.67
C GLU A 102 -2.67 5.50 14.46
N ILE A 103 -3.34 6.60 14.13
CA ILE A 103 -2.92 7.46 13.03
C ILE A 103 -1.53 8.03 13.30
N ARG A 104 -1.27 8.50 14.50
CA ARG A 104 0.05 9.05 14.83
C ARG A 104 1.15 8.00 14.72
N ARG A 105 0.89 6.80 15.22
CA ARG A 105 1.87 5.71 15.12
C ARG A 105 2.07 5.28 13.68
N ALA A 106 1.00 5.20 12.92
CA ALA A 106 1.07 4.83 11.52
C ALA A 106 1.89 5.83 10.71
N CYS A 107 1.65 7.11 10.89
CA CYS A 107 2.41 8.15 10.20
C CYS A 107 3.89 8.10 10.57
N ARG A 108 4.17 7.93 11.86
CA ARG A 108 5.56 7.83 12.32
C ARG A 108 6.26 6.65 11.69
N HIS A 109 5.60 5.52 11.64
CA HIS A 109 6.16 4.31 11.04
C HIS A 109 6.38 4.51 9.53
N ALA A 110 5.38 5.01 8.86
CA ALA A 110 5.45 5.20 7.41
C ALA A 110 6.60 6.14 7.03
N LEU A 111 6.80 7.21 7.80
CA LEU A 111 7.86 8.17 7.52
C LEU A 111 9.24 7.64 7.85
N ALA A 112 9.32 6.70 8.77
CA ALA A 112 10.61 6.14 9.20
C ALA A 112 11.09 5.03 8.28
N LEU A 113 10.22 4.39 7.52
CA LEU A 113 10.62 3.35 6.60
C LEU A 113 11.46 3.93 5.46
N PRO A 114 12.63 3.37 5.20
CA PRO A 114 13.41 3.84 4.04
C PRO A 114 12.67 3.56 2.74
N ALA A 115 13.01 4.32 1.73
CA ALA A 115 12.48 4.09 0.39
C ALA A 115 13.06 2.81 -0.19
N THR A 116 12.27 2.11 -0.97
CA THR A 116 12.70 0.92 -1.70
C THR A 116 12.41 1.13 -3.17
N LEU A 117 12.83 0.19 -3.99
CA LEU A 117 12.53 0.27 -5.42
C LEU A 117 11.03 0.27 -5.68
N ARG A 118 10.26 -0.38 -4.82
CA ARG A 118 8.81 -0.40 -4.96
C ARG A 118 8.17 0.95 -4.70
N ASP A 119 8.82 1.76 -3.90
CA ASP A 119 8.30 3.09 -3.55
C ASP A 119 8.72 4.15 -4.56
N ALA A 120 9.61 3.81 -5.46
CA ALA A 120 10.07 4.75 -6.47
C ALA A 120 8.97 4.98 -7.50
N PRO A 121 8.98 6.14 -8.16
CA PRO A 121 8.06 6.35 -9.27
C PRO A 121 8.25 5.25 -10.32
N PRO A 122 7.18 4.78 -10.94
CA PRO A 122 7.29 3.69 -11.88
C PRO A 122 8.11 4.08 -13.12
N ASP A 123 8.89 3.13 -13.60
CA ASP A 123 9.58 3.26 -14.86
C ASP A 123 8.81 2.41 -15.88
N PRO A 124 8.18 3.03 -16.83
CA PRO A 124 7.35 2.29 -17.78
C PRO A 124 8.13 1.29 -18.63
N ARG A 125 9.45 1.38 -18.64
CA ARG A 125 10.26 0.46 -19.41
C ARG A 125 10.55 -0.84 -18.69
N THR A 126 10.55 -0.82 -17.38
CA THR A 126 11.07 -1.93 -16.61
C THR A 126 10.09 -2.57 -15.66
N ASP A 127 9.01 -1.92 -15.34
CA ASP A 127 8.15 -2.41 -14.28
C ASP A 127 6.71 -2.57 -14.73
N SER A 128 6.28 -3.81 -14.81
CA SER A 128 4.93 -4.13 -15.22
C SER A 128 3.96 -4.27 -14.06
N LEU A 129 4.47 -4.31 -12.82
CA LEU A 129 3.59 -4.53 -11.69
C LEU A 129 3.39 -3.34 -10.81
N ALA A 130 4.40 -2.58 -10.65
CA ALA A 130 4.34 -1.55 -9.64
C ALA A 130 3.67 -0.32 -10.05
N ALA A 131 3.35 -0.20 -11.18
CA ALA A 131 3.15 1.09 -11.58
C ALA A 131 1.96 1.68 -10.99
N VAL A 132 0.95 1.41 -11.41
CA VAL A 132 -0.17 2.18 -11.15
C VAL A 132 -1.30 1.29 -11.01
N SER A 133 -1.76 1.25 -9.94
CA SER A 133 -2.93 0.44 -9.75
C SER A 133 -4.04 1.28 -9.33
N PRO A 134 -5.07 0.77 -9.38
CA PRO A 134 -5.53 -0.47 -9.94
C PRO A 134 -5.81 -0.37 -11.36
#